data_52de69cd75d667edfb20e27d98b9154a
#
_entry.id   52de69cd75d667edfb20e27d98b9154a
#
_cell.length_a   1.000
_cell.length_b   1.000
_cell.length_c   1.000
_cell.angle_alpha   90.00
_cell.angle_beta   90.00
_cell.angle_gamma   90.00
#
_symmetry.space_group_name_H-M   'P 1'
#
loop_
_entity.id
_entity.type
_entity.pdbx_description
1 polymer ?
#
loop_
_entity_poly.entity_id
_entity_poly.type
_entity_poly.pdbx_seq_one_letter_code
_entity_poly.pdbx_strand_id
1 'polypeptide(L)'
;IRDPYVVLGLLLIGVFVLFAIIKMPQSKDENVMPDISNTFSALAKDRYYVLGLLAQILYVGAQIMCWTYIYQYAEGIGMDSVSAGYYQIGAFVLFTVGRAIGTYLLRFMNSGKLLMYFALFAMVFVLGTIFINSTAGLYSLVGVSFCMSLMFPTIYGIALGNLTEEQSKVGSAGLVMAIVGGALLPKLQGNIIDAGGNGVSDILILGVSEVNFSFILPLLCFFYIAWYGLRISRKLFD
;
A
#
# COMPACT_ATOMS: atom_id res chain seq x y z
N ILE A 1 -28.80 4.23 7.09
CA ILE A 1 -27.42 4.79 7.05
C ILE A 1 -26.78 4.82 8.45
N ARG A 2 -27.55 5.06 9.55
CA ARG A 2 -27.01 5.22 10.91
C ARG A 2 -26.54 3.91 11.55
N ASP A 3 -27.22 2.80 11.31
CA ASP A 3 -27.04 1.54 12.05
C ASP A 3 -25.66 0.89 11.88
N PRO A 4 -25.02 0.86 10.69
CA PRO A 4 -23.67 0.33 10.55
C PRO A 4 -22.62 1.10 11.37
N TYR A 5 -22.77 2.42 11.49
CA TYR A 5 -21.85 3.25 12.28
C TYR A 5 -22.03 3.03 13.78
N VAL A 6 -23.28 2.79 14.25
CA VAL A 6 -23.55 2.45 15.64
C VAL A 6 -22.93 1.09 16.00
N VAL A 7 -23.10 0.08 15.15
CA VAL A 7 -22.48 -1.24 15.34
C VAL A 7 -20.96 -1.14 15.40
N LEU A 8 -20.35 -0.38 14.48
CA LEU A 8 -18.91 -0.15 14.48
C LEU A 8 -18.45 0.56 15.76
N GLY A 9 -19.18 1.59 16.21
CA GLY A 9 -18.90 2.32 17.43
C GLY A 9 -18.96 1.42 18.67
N LEU A 10 -19.99 0.56 18.79
CA LEU A 10 -20.11 -0.41 19.87
C LEU A 10 -18.95 -1.43 19.86
N LEU A 11 -18.54 -1.89 18.67
CA LEU A 11 -17.39 -2.79 18.52
C LEU A 11 -16.09 -2.13 19.00
N LEU A 12 -15.86 -0.88 18.63
CA LEU A 12 -14.69 -0.10 19.06
C LEU A 12 -14.71 0.11 20.59
N ILE A 13 -15.85 0.40 21.19
CA ILE A 13 -16.00 0.49 22.65
C ILE A 13 -15.68 -0.85 23.29
N GLY A 14 -16.15 -1.98 22.75
CA GLY A 14 -15.82 -3.32 23.23
C GLY A 14 -14.32 -3.60 23.21
N VAL A 15 -13.65 -3.25 22.11
CA VAL A 15 -12.17 -3.37 21.99
C VAL A 15 -11.46 -2.47 23.01
N PHE A 16 -11.92 -1.23 23.19
CA PHE A 16 -11.36 -0.31 24.17
C PHE A 16 -11.47 -0.86 25.60
N VAL A 17 -12.64 -1.37 25.98
CA VAL A 17 -12.86 -1.99 27.29
C VAL A 17 -11.94 -3.22 27.48
N LEU A 18 -11.81 -4.05 26.44
CA LEU A 18 -10.91 -5.21 26.47
C LEU A 18 -9.46 -4.78 26.75
N PHE A 19 -8.94 -3.76 26.07
CA PHE A 19 -7.60 -3.23 26.32
C PHE A 19 -7.46 -2.55 27.69
N ALA A 20 -8.50 -1.94 28.21
CA ALA A 20 -8.49 -1.34 29.55
C ALA A 20 -8.41 -2.39 30.69
N ILE A 21 -8.96 -3.60 30.46
CA ILE A 21 -8.96 -4.69 31.43
C ILE A 21 -7.67 -5.52 31.36
N ILE A 22 -7.09 -5.70 30.17
CA ILE A 22 -5.86 -6.49 29.98
C ILE A 22 -4.67 -5.70 30.55
N LYS A 23 -4.03 -6.25 31.58
CA LYS A 23 -2.74 -5.73 32.05
C LYS A 23 -1.69 -5.99 30.98
N MET A 24 -1.33 -4.96 30.25
CA MET A 24 -0.21 -5.04 29.33
C MET A 24 1.10 -5.26 30.10
N PRO A 25 2.00 -6.15 29.64
CA PRO A 25 3.33 -6.27 30.20
C PRO A 25 4.01 -4.90 30.12
N GLN A 26 4.42 -4.37 31.27
CA GLN A 26 5.26 -3.18 31.28
C GLN A 26 6.62 -3.58 30.72
N SER A 27 7.00 -2.97 29.60
CA SER A 27 8.38 -3.03 29.13
C SER A 27 9.26 -2.46 30.27
N LYS A 28 10.26 -3.21 30.69
CA LYS A 28 11.30 -2.72 31.60
C LYS A 28 12.25 -1.81 30.81
N ASP A 29 11.72 -0.86 30.09
CA ASP A 29 12.51 0.17 29.47
C ASP A 29 13.02 1.07 30.59
N GLU A 30 14.30 0.95 30.89
CA GLU A 30 15.02 1.97 31.64
C GLU A 30 14.72 3.31 30.97
N ASN A 31 14.42 4.32 31.77
CA ASN A 31 13.98 5.66 31.39
C ASN A 31 15.00 6.46 30.55
N VAL A 32 15.63 5.87 29.56
CA VAL A 32 16.43 6.54 28.56
C VAL A 32 15.46 7.00 27.49
N MET A 33 14.95 8.22 27.60
CA MET A 33 14.28 8.85 26.47
C MET A 33 15.29 8.89 25.31
N PRO A 34 14.99 8.25 24.16
CA PRO A 34 15.89 8.30 23.02
C PRO A 34 16.13 9.76 22.66
N ASP A 35 17.36 10.15 22.41
CA ASP A 35 17.65 11.46 21.84
C ASP A 35 17.10 11.48 20.40
N ILE A 36 15.84 11.91 20.31
CA ILE A 36 15.05 11.88 19.07
C ILE A 36 15.77 12.62 17.95
N SER A 37 16.45 13.74 18.27
CA SER A 37 17.13 14.55 17.27
C SER A 37 18.34 13.84 16.67
N ASN A 38 19.19 13.27 17.50
CA ASN A 38 20.38 12.52 17.08
C ASN A 38 20.00 11.22 16.39
N THR A 39 19.00 10.49 16.92
CA THR A 39 18.50 9.24 16.32
C THR A 39 17.86 9.52 14.96
N PHE A 40 17.06 10.56 14.82
CA PHE A 40 16.47 10.95 13.53
C PHE A 40 17.55 11.32 12.51
N SER A 41 18.57 12.09 12.93
CA SER A 41 19.71 12.43 12.06
C SER A 41 20.49 11.19 11.61
N ALA A 42 20.66 10.20 12.49
CA ALA A 42 21.29 8.92 12.16
C ALA A 42 20.46 8.12 11.17
N LEU A 43 19.14 8.02 11.38
CA LEU A 43 18.21 7.35 10.47
C LEU A 43 18.15 8.00 9.08
N ALA A 44 18.17 9.33 9.01
CA ALA A 44 18.20 10.06 7.74
C ALA A 44 19.49 9.81 6.92
N LYS A 45 20.57 9.41 7.58
CA LYS A 45 21.83 9.01 6.94
C LYS A 45 21.89 7.53 6.58
N ASP A 46 21.03 6.70 7.20
CA ASP A 46 20.95 5.28 6.86
C ASP A 46 20.22 5.10 5.52
N ARG A 47 21.02 4.76 4.50
CA ARG A 47 20.53 4.58 3.13
C ARG A 47 19.45 3.50 3.02
N TYR A 48 19.52 2.45 3.83
CA TYR A 48 18.56 1.34 3.76
C TYR A 48 17.22 1.74 4.36
N TYR A 49 17.26 2.44 5.47
CA TYR A 49 16.07 3.00 6.09
C TYR A 49 15.38 4.02 5.19
N VAL A 50 16.14 4.96 4.60
CA VAL A 50 15.59 6.00 3.70
C VAL A 50 14.95 5.39 2.44
N LEU A 51 15.60 4.39 1.82
CA LEU A 51 15.01 3.67 0.67
C LEU A 51 13.75 2.90 1.07
N GLY A 52 13.73 2.29 2.26
CA GLY A 52 12.56 1.62 2.81
C GLY A 52 11.42 2.59 3.10
N LEU A 53 11.73 3.75 3.68
CA LEU A 53 10.75 4.81 3.94
C LEU A 53 10.11 5.31 2.62
N LEU A 54 10.91 5.55 1.60
CA LEU A 54 10.41 5.93 0.28
C LEU A 54 9.54 4.81 -0.34
N ALA A 55 9.98 3.55 -0.23
CA ALA A 55 9.18 2.41 -0.69
C ALA A 55 7.83 2.34 0.03
N GLN A 56 7.80 2.66 1.33
CA GLN A 56 6.58 2.67 2.12
C GLN A 56 5.62 3.79 1.71
N ILE A 57 6.13 5.01 1.46
CA ILE A 57 5.35 6.14 0.95
C ILE A 57 4.71 5.80 -0.40
N LEU A 58 5.52 5.27 -1.34
CA LEU A 58 5.06 4.90 -2.67
C LEU A 58 4.07 3.73 -2.63
N TYR A 59 4.29 2.76 -1.74
CA TYR A 59 3.39 1.64 -1.56
C TYR A 59 2.00 2.08 -1.07
N VAL A 60 1.95 2.89 0.00
CA VAL A 60 0.66 3.36 0.54
C VAL A 60 -0.07 4.22 -0.49
N GLY A 61 0.67 5.06 -1.21
CA GLY A 61 0.11 5.84 -2.31
C GLY A 61 -0.49 4.95 -3.40
N ALA A 62 0.26 3.94 -3.88
CA ALA A 62 -0.22 3.00 -4.90
C ALA A 62 -1.47 2.24 -4.42
N GLN A 63 -1.49 1.80 -3.17
CA GLN A 63 -2.62 1.09 -2.58
C GLN A 63 -3.89 1.95 -2.59
N ILE A 64 -3.81 3.18 -2.09
CA ILE A 64 -4.96 4.08 -2.04
C ILE A 64 -5.38 4.49 -3.46
N MET A 65 -4.45 4.76 -4.37
CA MET A 65 -4.75 5.01 -5.78
C MET A 65 -5.55 3.88 -6.42
N CYS A 66 -5.08 2.63 -6.29
CA CYS A 66 -5.78 1.48 -6.87
C CYS A 66 -7.18 1.28 -6.28
N TRP A 67 -7.38 1.53 -4.98
CA TRP A 67 -8.69 1.32 -4.34
C TRP A 67 -9.67 2.46 -4.58
N THR A 68 -9.19 3.71 -4.52
CA THR A 68 -10.05 4.90 -4.70
C THR A 68 -10.63 4.93 -6.10
N TYR A 69 -9.81 4.63 -7.11
CA TYR A 69 -10.20 4.80 -8.52
C TYR A 69 -10.82 3.57 -9.18
N ILE A 70 -11.23 2.53 -8.40
CA ILE A 70 -12.07 1.42 -8.89
C ILE A 70 -13.41 1.95 -9.42
N TYR A 71 -14.03 2.91 -8.71
CA TYR A 71 -15.31 3.47 -9.10
C TYR A 71 -15.23 4.26 -10.41
N GLN A 72 -14.23 5.13 -10.56
CA GLN A 72 -14.02 5.90 -11.79
C GLN A 72 -13.67 5.00 -12.97
N TYR A 73 -12.88 3.94 -12.73
CA TYR A 73 -12.62 2.95 -13.76
C TYR A 73 -13.89 2.23 -14.20
N ALA A 74 -14.73 1.80 -13.26
CA ALA A 74 -16.01 1.15 -13.53
C ALA A 74 -16.98 2.08 -14.28
N GLU A 75 -17.03 3.35 -13.91
CA GLU A 75 -17.80 4.38 -14.59
C GLU A 75 -17.31 4.57 -16.03
N GLY A 76 -15.99 4.62 -16.26
CA GLY A 76 -15.39 4.75 -17.59
C GLY A 76 -15.72 3.61 -18.56
N ILE A 77 -16.08 2.42 -18.05
CA ILE A 77 -16.57 1.28 -18.85
C ILE A 77 -18.11 1.17 -18.84
N GLY A 78 -18.83 2.19 -18.35
CA GLY A 78 -20.30 2.25 -18.34
C GLY A 78 -20.96 1.41 -17.25
N MET A 79 -20.27 1.06 -16.17
CA MET A 79 -20.80 0.28 -15.08
C MET A 79 -21.41 1.20 -14.00
N ASP A 80 -22.51 0.77 -13.39
CA ASP A 80 -23.14 1.49 -12.29
C ASP A 80 -22.35 1.38 -10.97
N SER A 81 -22.52 2.37 -10.10
CA SER A 81 -21.78 2.46 -8.82
C SER A 81 -22.05 1.30 -7.86
N VAL A 82 -23.23 0.67 -7.93
CA VAL A 82 -23.58 -0.48 -7.08
C VAL A 82 -22.75 -1.69 -7.49
N SER A 83 -22.66 -1.95 -8.80
CA SER A 83 -21.83 -3.02 -9.35
C SER A 83 -20.35 -2.76 -9.07
N ALA A 84 -19.87 -1.52 -9.21
CA ALA A 84 -18.50 -1.12 -8.85
C ALA A 84 -18.19 -1.46 -7.36
N GLY A 85 -19.17 -1.27 -6.47
CA GLY A 85 -19.03 -1.61 -5.06
C GLY A 85 -18.74 -3.09 -4.81
N TYR A 86 -19.31 -4.01 -5.59
CA TYR A 86 -18.99 -5.44 -5.47
C TYR A 86 -17.53 -5.75 -5.86
N TYR A 87 -16.98 -5.07 -6.85
CA TYR A 87 -15.56 -5.20 -7.21
C TYR A 87 -14.65 -4.63 -6.10
N GLN A 88 -15.06 -3.54 -5.45
CA GLN A 88 -14.33 -3.01 -4.29
C GLN A 88 -14.31 -4.03 -3.12
N ILE A 89 -15.43 -4.68 -2.84
CA ILE A 89 -15.49 -5.75 -1.82
C ILE A 89 -14.59 -6.92 -2.25
N GLY A 90 -14.64 -7.32 -3.52
CA GLY A 90 -13.76 -8.34 -4.09
C GLY A 90 -12.28 -8.02 -3.91
N ALA A 91 -11.89 -6.75 -4.11
CA ALA A 91 -10.53 -6.27 -3.89
C ALA A 91 -10.08 -6.45 -2.42
N PHE A 92 -10.94 -6.14 -1.45
CA PHE A 92 -10.63 -6.33 -0.03
C PHE A 92 -10.56 -7.82 0.37
N VAL A 93 -11.42 -8.66 -0.20
CA VAL A 93 -11.35 -10.11 0.01
C VAL A 93 -10.05 -10.67 -0.54
N LEU A 94 -9.68 -10.32 -1.78
CA LEU A 94 -8.42 -10.76 -2.39
C LEU A 94 -7.20 -10.24 -1.62
N PHE A 95 -7.25 -9.03 -1.11
CA PHE A 95 -6.21 -8.47 -0.24
C PHE A 95 -6.04 -9.30 1.04
N THR A 96 -7.13 -9.69 1.68
CA THR A 96 -7.11 -10.50 2.91
C THR A 96 -6.57 -11.91 2.64
N VAL A 97 -7.04 -12.55 1.57
CA VAL A 97 -6.54 -13.88 1.13
C VAL A 97 -5.06 -13.81 0.76
N GLY A 98 -4.68 -12.77 0.00
CA GLY A 98 -3.28 -12.54 -0.39
C GLY A 98 -2.36 -12.37 0.81
N ARG A 99 -2.82 -11.71 1.89
CA ARG A 99 -2.07 -11.56 3.14
C ARG A 99 -1.83 -12.91 3.82
N ALA A 100 -2.82 -13.77 3.89
CA ALA A 100 -2.67 -15.11 4.46
C ALA A 100 -1.66 -15.95 3.66
N ILE A 101 -1.81 -15.99 2.33
CA ILE A 101 -0.92 -16.72 1.42
C ILE A 101 0.49 -16.14 1.46
N GLY A 102 0.64 -14.82 1.38
CA GLY A 102 1.94 -14.16 1.40
C GLY A 102 2.67 -14.36 2.72
N THR A 103 1.97 -14.31 3.85
CA THR A 103 2.55 -14.60 5.17
C THR A 103 3.04 -16.06 5.27
N TYR A 104 2.30 -16.99 4.65
CA TYR A 104 2.75 -18.38 4.57
C TYR A 104 4.01 -18.53 3.71
N LEU A 105 4.06 -17.86 2.56
CA LEU A 105 5.22 -17.88 1.65
C LEU A 105 6.49 -17.29 2.27
N LEU A 106 6.37 -16.31 3.19
CA LEU A 106 7.51 -15.73 3.91
C LEU A 106 8.29 -16.75 4.76
N ARG A 107 7.68 -17.91 5.07
CA ARG A 107 8.38 -19.00 5.78
C ARG A 107 9.39 -19.73 4.89
N PHE A 108 9.23 -19.66 3.58
CA PHE A 108 10.02 -20.41 2.60
C PHE A 108 10.89 -19.54 1.72
N MET A 109 10.59 -18.23 1.66
CA MET A 109 11.25 -17.31 0.76
C MET A 109 11.82 -16.10 1.49
N ASN A 110 12.94 -15.59 0.98
CA ASN A 110 13.50 -14.32 1.44
C ASN A 110 12.52 -13.16 1.20
N SER A 111 12.33 -12.32 2.24
CA SER A 111 11.39 -11.19 2.21
C SER A 111 11.62 -10.24 1.03
N GLY A 112 12.87 -9.95 0.67
CA GLY A 112 13.19 -9.08 -0.48
C GLY A 112 12.81 -9.72 -1.82
N LYS A 113 13.04 -11.04 -2.01
CA LYS A 113 12.63 -11.75 -3.23
C LYS A 113 11.12 -11.81 -3.35
N LEU A 114 10.42 -12.13 -2.26
CA LEU A 114 8.97 -12.22 -2.25
C LEU A 114 8.35 -10.84 -2.56
N LEU A 115 8.87 -9.78 -1.95
CA LEU A 115 8.45 -8.40 -2.23
C LEU A 115 8.62 -8.06 -3.72
N MET A 116 9.77 -8.39 -4.30
CA MET A 116 10.05 -8.19 -5.73
C MET A 116 9.03 -8.91 -6.61
N TYR A 117 8.77 -10.20 -6.37
CA TYR A 117 7.81 -10.96 -7.18
C TYR A 117 6.40 -10.40 -7.07
N PHE A 118 5.93 -10.07 -5.87
CA PHE A 118 4.62 -9.47 -5.68
C PHE A 118 4.50 -8.12 -6.39
N ALA A 119 5.56 -7.30 -6.37
CA ALA A 119 5.57 -6.03 -7.10
C ALA A 119 5.57 -6.22 -8.62
N LEU A 120 6.31 -7.21 -9.15
CA LEU A 120 6.29 -7.54 -10.58
C LEU A 120 4.91 -8.04 -11.03
N PHE A 121 4.27 -8.91 -10.26
CA PHE A 121 2.90 -9.35 -10.56
C PHE A 121 1.90 -8.19 -10.48
N ALA A 122 2.05 -7.29 -9.49
CA ALA A 122 1.24 -6.07 -9.43
C ALA A 122 1.41 -5.22 -10.68
N MET A 123 2.64 -5.05 -11.20
CA MET A 123 2.88 -4.33 -12.45
C MET A 123 2.17 -4.97 -13.65
N VAL A 124 2.19 -6.30 -13.77
CA VAL A 124 1.47 -7.01 -14.85
C VAL A 124 -0.03 -6.73 -14.77
N PHE A 125 -0.64 -6.80 -13.58
CA PHE A 125 -2.05 -6.48 -13.41
C PHE A 125 -2.35 -5.01 -13.70
N VAL A 126 -1.49 -4.08 -13.26
CA VAL A 126 -1.67 -2.65 -13.57
C VAL A 126 -1.55 -2.37 -15.07
N LEU A 127 -0.65 -3.03 -15.78
CA LEU A 127 -0.59 -2.95 -17.24
C LEU A 127 -1.90 -3.46 -17.88
N GLY A 128 -2.46 -4.56 -17.39
CA GLY A 128 -3.80 -5.01 -17.80
C GLY A 128 -4.88 -3.94 -17.54
N THR A 129 -4.83 -3.26 -16.40
CA THR A 129 -5.75 -2.15 -16.09
C THR A 129 -5.60 -0.98 -17.06
N ILE A 130 -4.37 -0.64 -17.46
CA ILE A 130 -4.12 0.48 -18.39
C ILE A 130 -4.63 0.16 -19.79
N PHE A 131 -4.30 -1.01 -20.32
CA PHE A 131 -4.51 -1.31 -21.75
C PHE A 131 -5.84 -2.01 -22.06
N ILE A 132 -6.51 -2.60 -21.08
CA ILE A 132 -7.76 -3.34 -21.28
C ILE A 132 -8.93 -2.49 -20.77
N ASN A 133 -9.52 -1.67 -21.66
CA ASN A 133 -10.69 -0.86 -21.31
C ASN A 133 -11.99 -1.68 -21.33
N SER A 134 -12.15 -2.55 -20.34
CA SER A 134 -13.31 -3.44 -20.19
C SER A 134 -13.39 -4.02 -18.78
N THR A 135 -14.41 -4.82 -18.51
CA THR A 135 -14.54 -5.59 -17.25
C THR A 135 -13.30 -6.46 -16.95
N ALA A 136 -12.58 -6.94 -17.98
CA ALA A 136 -11.34 -7.70 -17.77
C ALA A 136 -10.22 -6.81 -17.18
N GLY A 137 -10.13 -5.54 -17.58
CA GLY A 137 -9.24 -4.56 -16.98
C GLY A 137 -9.61 -4.25 -15.53
N LEU A 138 -10.91 -4.20 -15.22
CA LEU A 138 -11.37 -4.03 -13.84
C LEU A 138 -11.02 -5.25 -12.97
N TYR A 139 -11.14 -6.47 -13.49
CA TYR A 139 -10.64 -7.67 -12.80
C TYR A 139 -9.12 -7.62 -12.58
N SER A 140 -8.36 -7.09 -13.53
CA SER A 140 -6.93 -6.86 -13.36
C SER A 140 -6.66 -5.88 -12.20
N LEU A 141 -7.40 -4.78 -12.12
CA LEU A 141 -7.28 -3.80 -11.04
C LEU A 141 -7.61 -4.44 -9.66
N VAL A 142 -8.66 -5.25 -9.59
CA VAL A 142 -8.99 -6.02 -8.38
C VAL A 142 -7.87 -7.00 -8.02
N GLY A 143 -7.25 -7.64 -9.01
CA GLY A 143 -6.11 -8.56 -8.85
C GLY A 143 -4.86 -7.90 -8.25
N VAL A 144 -4.63 -6.60 -8.50
CA VAL A 144 -3.54 -5.84 -7.86
C VAL A 144 -3.62 -5.93 -6.34
N SER A 145 -4.85 -5.96 -5.78
CA SER A 145 -5.07 -6.00 -4.33
C SER A 145 -4.45 -7.24 -3.67
N PHE A 146 -4.48 -8.39 -4.34
CA PHE A 146 -3.80 -9.60 -3.88
C PHE A 146 -2.29 -9.36 -3.73
N CYS A 147 -1.67 -8.75 -4.72
CA CYS A 147 -0.23 -8.47 -4.72
C CYS A 147 0.16 -7.43 -3.66
N MET A 148 -0.67 -6.41 -3.45
CA MET A 148 -0.41 -5.36 -2.46
C MET A 148 -0.45 -5.86 -1.02
N SER A 149 -1.14 -6.95 -0.74
CA SER A 149 -1.50 -7.41 0.60
C SER A 149 -0.30 -7.60 1.56
N LEU A 150 0.83 -8.06 1.04
CA LEU A 150 2.04 -8.37 1.82
C LEU A 150 3.04 -7.22 1.87
N MET A 151 2.96 -6.25 0.95
CA MET A 151 4.04 -5.28 0.74
C MET A 151 4.28 -4.40 1.98
N PHE A 152 3.22 -3.91 2.64
CA PHE A 152 3.35 -3.05 3.82
C PHE A 152 4.19 -3.69 4.94
N PRO A 153 3.80 -4.84 5.50
CA PRO A 153 4.55 -5.46 6.58
C PRO A 153 5.95 -5.89 6.15
N THR A 154 6.13 -6.27 4.89
CA THR A 154 7.42 -6.70 4.37
C THR A 154 8.40 -5.52 4.25
N ILE A 155 7.99 -4.39 3.65
CA ILE A 155 8.81 -3.18 3.57
C ILE A 155 9.15 -2.68 4.97
N TYR A 156 8.15 -2.63 5.87
CA TYR A 156 8.30 -2.22 7.26
C TYR A 156 9.34 -3.08 7.99
N GLY A 157 9.21 -4.40 7.93
CA GLY A 157 10.14 -5.33 8.58
C GLY A 157 11.56 -5.23 8.01
N ILE A 158 11.71 -5.09 6.69
CA ILE A 158 13.02 -4.92 6.04
C ILE A 158 13.68 -3.60 6.48
N ALA A 159 12.92 -2.50 6.50
CA ALA A 159 13.46 -1.18 6.82
C ALA A 159 13.95 -1.07 8.28
N LEU A 160 13.33 -1.82 9.20
CA LEU A 160 13.73 -1.85 10.62
C LEU A 160 14.77 -2.95 10.94
N GLY A 161 14.95 -3.94 10.07
CA GLY A 161 15.67 -5.17 10.39
C GLY A 161 17.14 -5.02 10.77
N ASN A 162 17.81 -3.90 10.42
CA ASN A 162 19.21 -3.63 10.74
C ASN A 162 19.39 -2.50 11.76
N LEU A 163 18.31 -1.98 12.32
CA LEU A 163 18.35 -0.86 13.27
C LEU A 163 18.51 -1.37 14.71
N THR A 164 19.13 -0.55 15.54
CA THR A 164 19.15 -0.79 17.00
C THR A 164 17.74 -0.63 17.58
N GLU A 165 17.52 -1.09 18.81
CA GLU A 165 16.21 -0.98 19.46
C GLU A 165 15.74 0.48 19.56
N GLU A 166 16.63 1.39 19.94
CA GLU A 166 16.37 2.82 20.02
C GLU A 166 16.02 3.43 18.65
N GLN A 167 16.82 3.11 17.63
CA GLN A 167 16.55 3.54 16.26
C GLN A 167 15.24 2.96 15.72
N SER A 168 14.90 1.73 16.08
CA SER A 168 13.66 1.07 15.66
C SER A 168 12.43 1.76 16.25
N LYS A 169 12.49 2.28 17.48
CA LYS A 169 11.40 3.06 18.10
C LYS A 169 11.11 4.33 17.28
N VAL A 170 12.12 5.11 16.94
CA VAL A 170 11.97 6.33 16.13
C VAL A 170 11.69 6.00 14.67
N GLY A 171 12.37 5.00 14.12
CA GLY A 171 12.21 4.55 12.73
C GLY A 171 10.82 4.01 12.43
N SER A 172 10.22 3.30 13.38
CA SER A 172 8.84 2.80 13.22
C SER A 172 7.83 3.95 13.12
N ALA A 173 8.00 5.00 13.89
CA ALA A 173 7.17 6.19 13.80
C ALA A 173 7.27 6.84 12.40
N GLY A 174 8.49 6.97 11.86
CA GLY A 174 8.70 7.48 10.50
C GLY A 174 8.02 6.63 9.43
N LEU A 175 8.11 5.30 9.52
CA LEU A 175 7.44 4.38 8.59
C LEU A 175 5.90 4.43 8.69
N VAL A 176 5.35 4.70 9.90
CA VAL A 176 3.91 4.95 10.05
C VAL A 176 3.53 6.30 9.43
N MET A 177 4.36 7.34 9.58
CA MET A 177 4.13 8.63 8.91
C MET A 177 4.17 8.53 7.38
N ALA A 178 4.78 7.49 6.80
CA ALA A 178 4.76 7.21 5.36
C ALA A 178 3.34 7.05 4.78
N ILE A 179 2.30 6.88 5.62
CA ILE A 179 0.89 6.91 5.24
C ILE A 179 0.52 8.21 4.49
N VAL A 180 1.28 9.30 4.68
CA VAL A 180 1.12 10.54 3.91
C VAL A 180 1.14 10.33 2.38
N GLY A 181 1.82 9.30 1.89
CA GLY A 181 1.79 8.90 0.49
C GLY A 181 0.37 8.63 -0.04
N GLY A 182 -0.50 8.07 0.83
CA GLY A 182 -1.91 7.84 0.52
C GLY A 182 -2.77 9.11 0.45
N ALA A 183 -2.27 10.26 0.91
CA ALA A 183 -2.94 11.54 0.74
C ALA A 183 -2.44 12.31 -0.50
N LEU A 184 -1.14 12.20 -0.80
CA LEU A 184 -0.52 12.99 -1.86
C LEU A 184 -0.68 12.36 -3.25
N LEU A 185 -0.40 11.06 -3.39
CA LEU A 185 -0.37 10.38 -4.68
C LEU A 185 -1.75 10.23 -5.33
N PRO A 186 -2.84 9.91 -4.62
CA PRO A 186 -4.18 9.90 -5.23
C PRO A 186 -4.61 11.25 -5.79
N LYS A 187 -4.20 12.36 -5.15
CA LYS A 187 -4.45 13.70 -5.68
C LYS A 187 -3.77 13.91 -7.04
N LEU A 188 -2.54 13.41 -7.20
CA LEU A 188 -1.84 13.49 -8.50
C LEU A 188 -2.55 12.64 -9.55
N GLN A 189 -3.07 11.46 -9.18
CA GLN A 189 -3.85 10.62 -10.08
C GLN A 189 -5.16 11.30 -10.48
N GLY A 190 -5.87 11.92 -9.53
CA GLY A 190 -7.08 12.69 -9.81
C GLY A 190 -6.84 13.81 -10.82
N ASN A 191 -5.73 14.54 -10.70
CA ASN A 191 -5.37 15.59 -11.64
C ASN A 191 -5.15 15.07 -13.09
N ILE A 192 -4.73 13.81 -13.25
CA ILE A 192 -4.62 13.17 -14.56
C ILE A 192 -6.02 12.84 -15.10
N ILE A 193 -6.91 12.35 -14.27
CA ILE A 193 -8.28 12.00 -14.64
C ILE A 193 -9.08 13.26 -15.01
N ASP A 194 -8.86 14.37 -14.30
CA ASP A 194 -9.55 15.65 -14.53
C ASP A 194 -8.93 16.47 -15.68
N ALA A 195 -7.89 15.96 -16.36
CA ALA A 195 -7.16 16.72 -17.40
C ALA A 195 -8.02 17.01 -18.64
N GLY A 196 -8.99 16.16 -18.95
CA GLY A 196 -9.91 16.32 -20.08
C GLY A 196 -11.18 17.10 -19.75
N GLY A 197 -11.48 17.34 -18.48
CA GLY A 197 -12.73 17.99 -18.05
C GLY A 197 -13.36 17.34 -16.83
N ASN A 198 -14.70 17.28 -16.79
CA ASN A 198 -15.43 16.78 -15.62
C ASN A 198 -15.83 15.29 -15.72
N GLY A 199 -15.54 14.63 -16.85
CA GLY A 199 -15.80 13.20 -17.04
C GLY A 199 -14.62 12.33 -16.67
N VAL A 200 -14.80 11.01 -16.75
CA VAL A 200 -13.73 10.02 -16.44
C VAL A 200 -13.06 9.46 -17.70
N SER A 201 -13.50 9.87 -18.89
CA SER A 201 -13.01 9.36 -20.19
C SER A 201 -13.17 10.41 -21.28
N ASP A 202 -12.97 11.70 -20.94
CA ASP A 202 -13.20 12.82 -21.86
C ASP A 202 -12.13 12.90 -22.97
N ILE A 203 -10.91 12.48 -22.67
CA ILE A 203 -9.80 12.47 -23.61
C ILE A 203 -9.07 11.13 -23.65
N LEU A 204 -8.39 10.88 -24.76
CA LEU A 204 -7.47 9.77 -24.90
C LEU A 204 -6.02 10.25 -24.75
N ILE A 205 -5.29 9.69 -23.78
CA ILE A 205 -3.87 9.94 -23.59
C ILE A 205 -3.10 8.71 -24.08
N LEU A 206 -2.27 8.88 -25.10
CA LEU A 206 -1.54 7.76 -25.75
C LEU A 206 -2.46 6.61 -26.23
N GLY A 207 -3.71 6.91 -26.58
CA GLY A 207 -4.66 5.91 -27.11
C GLY A 207 -5.47 5.16 -26.07
N VAL A 208 -5.32 5.49 -24.79
CA VAL A 208 -6.14 4.96 -23.69
C VAL A 208 -6.89 6.08 -22.98
N SER A 209 -8.02 5.76 -22.33
CA SER A 209 -8.76 6.77 -21.58
C SER A 209 -7.93 7.33 -20.42
N GLU A 210 -8.18 8.58 -20.06
CA GLU A 210 -7.43 9.28 -18.99
C GLU A 210 -7.49 8.54 -17.66
N VAL A 211 -8.63 7.93 -17.30
CA VAL A 211 -8.75 7.13 -16.10
C VAL A 211 -7.84 5.89 -16.14
N ASN A 212 -7.78 5.20 -17.28
CA ASN A 212 -6.89 4.05 -17.47
C ASN A 212 -5.42 4.49 -17.48
N PHE A 213 -5.09 5.60 -18.18
CA PHE A 213 -3.74 6.13 -18.21
C PHE A 213 -3.25 6.56 -16.83
N SER A 214 -4.12 7.07 -15.98
CA SER A 214 -3.77 7.52 -14.63
C SER A 214 -3.09 6.43 -13.78
N PHE A 215 -3.35 5.14 -14.07
CA PHE A 215 -2.70 4.01 -13.41
C PHE A 215 -1.20 3.85 -13.75
N ILE A 216 -0.63 4.72 -14.60
CA ILE A 216 0.82 4.83 -14.77
C ILE A 216 1.51 5.22 -13.43
N LEU A 217 0.86 5.98 -12.56
CA LEU A 217 1.42 6.35 -11.26
C LEU A 217 1.60 5.14 -10.32
N PRO A 218 0.58 4.30 -10.06
CA PRO A 218 0.80 3.03 -9.34
C PRO A 218 1.86 2.14 -9.99
N LEU A 219 1.91 2.09 -11.33
CA LEU A 219 2.92 1.30 -12.05
C LEU A 219 4.34 1.74 -11.69
N LEU A 220 4.61 3.05 -11.69
CA LEU A 220 5.90 3.60 -11.29
C LEU A 220 6.23 3.31 -9.82
N CYS A 221 5.23 3.37 -8.94
CA CYS A 221 5.40 2.99 -7.54
C CYS A 221 5.80 1.52 -7.40
N PHE A 222 5.13 0.59 -8.09
CA PHE A 222 5.47 -0.83 -8.04
C PHE A 222 6.82 -1.12 -8.69
N PHE A 223 7.22 -0.39 -9.72
CA PHE A 223 8.55 -0.49 -10.29
C PHE A 223 9.64 -0.18 -9.24
N TYR A 224 9.47 0.91 -8.49
CA TYR A 224 10.39 1.24 -7.41
C TYR A 224 10.42 0.16 -6.32
N ILE A 225 9.25 -0.36 -5.92
CA ILE A 225 9.15 -1.41 -4.90
C ILE A 225 9.82 -2.71 -5.38
N ALA A 226 9.68 -3.09 -6.64
CA ALA A 226 10.35 -4.24 -7.23
C ALA A 226 11.88 -4.07 -7.22
N TRP A 227 12.36 -2.88 -7.60
CA TRP A 227 13.78 -2.54 -7.52
C TRP A 227 14.31 -2.58 -6.10
N TYR A 228 13.57 -2.03 -5.13
CA TYR A 228 13.91 -2.08 -3.71
C TYR A 228 14.01 -3.53 -3.21
N GLY A 229 13.01 -4.36 -3.52
CA GLY A 229 13.01 -5.79 -3.17
C GLY A 229 14.19 -6.55 -3.78
N LEU A 230 14.53 -6.29 -5.05
CA LEU A 230 15.70 -6.87 -5.71
C LEU A 230 17.02 -6.47 -5.03
N ARG A 231 17.15 -5.20 -4.68
CA ARG A 231 18.36 -4.67 -4.03
C ARG A 231 18.58 -5.30 -2.66
N ILE A 232 17.54 -5.43 -1.86
CA ILE A 232 17.60 -6.07 -0.54
C ILE A 232 17.88 -7.57 -0.67
N SER A 233 17.28 -8.25 -1.65
CA SER A 233 17.49 -9.68 -1.84
C SER A 233 18.94 -10.04 -2.16
N ARG A 234 19.65 -9.18 -2.89
CA ARG A 234 21.07 -9.39 -3.22
C ARG A 234 21.99 -9.25 -2.00
N LYS A 235 21.71 -8.27 -1.11
CA LYS A 235 22.54 -8.03 0.08
C LYS A 235 22.46 -9.13 1.14
N LEU A 236 21.40 -9.91 1.16
CA LEU A 236 21.23 -11.02 2.11
C LEU A 236 21.97 -12.30 1.66
N PHE A 237 22.66 -12.27 0.52
CA PHE A 237 23.49 -13.36 -0.01
C PHE A 237 24.99 -13.02 -0.03
N ASP A 238 25.37 -11.76 0.21
CA ASP A 238 26.74 -11.30 0.48
C ASP A 238 26.97 -11.19 2.00
#